data_b058be514ac8d20d9a4db989ecec406a
#
_entry.id   b058be514ac8d20d9a4db989ecec406a
#
_cell.length_a   1.000
_cell.length_b   1.000
_cell.length_c   1.000
_cell.angle_alpha   90.00
_cell.angle_beta   90.00
_cell.angle_gamma   90.00
#
_symmetry.space_group_name_H-M   'P 1'
#
loop_
_entity.id
_entity.type
_entity.pdbx_description
1 polymer ?
#
loop_
_entity_poly.entity_id
_entity_poly.type
_entity_poly.pdbx_seq_one_letter_code
_entity_poly.pdbx_strand_id
1 'polypeptide(L)'
;RFFFFLIMTILDKVTLQRQDTTKIFIFKEGVFYKAYNEGAFLLKDKNYKVAIKHIKSIENEVLSIGFPISVLEKLKENRQPEEYDNYCSLQSNIVFSLLLYEEWYQNQIANIKREDSKYLEEYTLKDTIKNYPLANKTPIEDFIWVAKLQKLISK
;
A
#
# COMPACT_ATOMS: atom_id res chain seq x y z
N ARG A 1 32.36 6.51 -22.36
CA ARG A 1 31.82 5.95 -21.11
C ARG A 1 30.33 5.75 -21.24
N PHE A 2 29.90 4.51 -21.26
CA PHE A 2 28.47 4.19 -21.22
C PHE A 2 27.99 4.28 -19.76
N PHE A 3 27.21 5.31 -19.44
CA PHE A 3 26.44 5.33 -18.21
C PHE A 3 25.24 4.41 -18.41
N PHE A 4 25.36 3.17 -17.94
CA PHE A 4 24.19 2.35 -17.75
C PHE A 4 23.41 2.96 -16.58
N PHE A 5 22.35 3.69 -16.87
CA PHE A 5 21.32 3.95 -15.89
C PHE A 5 20.65 2.60 -15.58
N LEU A 6 21.15 1.91 -14.58
CA LEU A 6 20.50 0.73 -14.07
C LEU A 6 19.18 1.19 -13.44
N ILE A 7 18.10 1.03 -14.18
CA ILE A 7 16.76 1.22 -13.61
C ILE A 7 16.57 0.09 -12.61
N MET A 8 16.51 0.44 -11.32
CA MET A 8 16.26 -0.52 -10.24
C MET A 8 14.85 -1.07 -10.36
N THR A 9 14.73 -2.38 -10.42
CA THR A 9 13.44 -3.07 -10.35
C THR A 9 12.92 -3.04 -8.90
N ILE A 10 11.64 -3.36 -8.71
CA ILE A 10 11.07 -3.47 -7.35
C ILE A 10 11.78 -4.57 -6.57
N LEU A 11 12.15 -5.67 -7.23
CA LEU A 11 12.93 -6.74 -6.59
C LEU A 11 14.27 -6.22 -6.08
N ASP A 12 14.99 -5.41 -6.86
CA ASP A 12 16.27 -4.81 -6.45
C ASP A 12 16.09 -3.93 -5.21
N LYS A 13 15.05 -3.12 -5.18
CA LYS A 13 14.73 -2.21 -4.08
C LYS A 13 14.39 -2.96 -2.79
N VAL A 14 13.56 -3.98 -2.89
CA VAL A 14 13.18 -4.84 -1.75
C VAL A 14 14.40 -5.61 -1.22
N THR A 15 15.23 -6.12 -2.11
CA THR A 15 16.45 -6.85 -1.74
C THR A 15 17.44 -5.94 -1.04
N LEU A 16 17.67 -4.73 -1.55
CA LEU A 16 18.55 -3.75 -0.93
C LEU A 16 18.09 -3.39 0.48
N GLN A 17 16.81 -3.13 0.67
CA GLN A 17 16.26 -2.81 2.00
C GLN A 17 16.42 -3.98 2.97
N ARG A 18 16.18 -5.21 2.53
CA ARG A 18 16.30 -6.41 3.39
C ARG A 18 17.72 -6.66 3.89
N GLN A 19 18.72 -6.29 3.10
CA GLN A 19 20.12 -6.50 3.45
C GLN A 19 20.59 -5.65 4.65
N ASP A 20 19.96 -4.48 4.88
CA ASP A 20 20.33 -3.60 5.98
C ASP A 20 19.10 -2.94 6.60
N THR A 21 18.61 -3.50 7.69
CA THR A 21 17.45 -3.01 8.45
C THR A 21 17.79 -1.96 9.51
N THR A 22 19.05 -1.53 9.60
CA THR A 22 19.44 -0.38 10.40
C THR A 22 19.19 0.95 9.68
N LYS A 23 18.97 0.87 8.38
CA LYS A 23 18.72 2.01 7.49
C LYS A 23 17.37 1.91 6.81
N ILE A 24 16.82 3.06 6.45
CA ILE A 24 15.63 3.18 5.62
C ILE A 24 16.08 3.62 4.24
N PHE A 25 15.88 2.78 3.24
CA PHE A 25 16.17 3.10 1.84
C PHE A 25 14.95 3.73 1.18
N ILE A 26 15.12 4.91 0.61
CA ILE A 26 14.06 5.68 -0.02
C ILE A 26 14.41 5.89 -1.49
N PHE A 27 13.54 5.41 -2.37
CA PHE A 27 13.74 5.38 -3.81
C PHE A 27 12.94 6.47 -4.50
N LYS A 28 13.59 7.20 -5.42
CA LYS A 28 12.92 8.18 -6.24
C LYS A 28 12.12 7.50 -7.34
N GLU A 29 10.82 7.76 -7.40
CA GLU A 29 9.91 7.23 -8.42
C GLU A 29 9.02 8.36 -8.95
N GLY A 30 9.43 8.96 -10.07
CA GLY A 30 8.76 10.12 -10.62
C GLY A 30 8.86 11.33 -9.66
N VAL A 31 7.71 11.86 -9.26
CA VAL A 31 7.60 12.99 -8.31
C VAL A 31 7.49 12.54 -6.85
N PHE A 32 7.40 11.23 -6.61
CA PHE A 32 7.29 10.63 -5.29
C PHE A 32 8.57 9.92 -4.87
N TYR A 33 8.69 9.73 -3.59
CA TYR A 33 9.73 8.95 -2.93
C TYR A 33 9.07 7.81 -2.18
N LYS A 34 9.59 6.60 -2.34
CA LYS A 34 8.97 5.39 -1.78
C LYS A 34 9.93 4.59 -0.92
N ALA A 35 9.40 4.04 0.16
CA ALA A 35 10.05 3.02 0.97
C ALA A 35 9.24 1.72 0.88
N TYR A 36 9.93 0.59 0.87
CA TYR A 36 9.35 -0.73 0.66
C TYR A 36 9.52 -1.64 1.86
N ASN A 37 8.56 -2.50 2.11
CA ASN A 37 8.58 -3.56 3.13
C ASN A 37 9.18 -3.11 4.48
N GLU A 38 10.37 -3.58 4.85
CA GLU A 38 11.03 -3.24 6.11
C GLU A 38 11.24 -1.72 6.26
N GLY A 39 11.54 -1.03 5.17
CA GLY A 39 11.66 0.45 5.16
C GLY A 39 10.34 1.15 5.46
N ALA A 40 9.24 0.66 4.91
CA ALA A 40 7.90 1.16 5.23
C ALA A 40 7.55 0.90 6.71
N PHE A 41 7.89 -0.27 7.22
CA PHE A 41 7.71 -0.62 8.63
C PHE A 41 8.49 0.32 9.57
N LEU A 42 9.71 0.66 9.23
CA LEU A 42 10.56 1.55 10.02
C LEU A 42 10.03 2.99 10.08
N LEU A 43 9.07 3.35 9.23
CA LEU A 43 8.37 4.64 9.21
C LEU A 43 6.89 4.54 9.65
N LYS A 44 6.49 3.42 10.23
CA LYS A 44 5.08 3.13 10.59
C LYS A 44 4.44 4.15 11.54
N ASP A 45 5.23 4.77 12.40
CA ASP A 45 4.78 5.78 13.37
C ASP A 45 4.39 7.12 12.74
N LYS A 46 4.67 7.33 11.46
CA LYS A 46 4.31 8.53 10.71
C LYS A 46 2.92 8.48 10.06
N ASN A 47 2.17 7.39 10.23
CA ASN A 47 0.81 7.20 9.68
C ASN A 47 0.70 7.38 8.16
N TYR A 48 1.70 7.00 7.41
CA TYR A 48 1.63 6.98 5.95
C TYR A 48 0.68 5.90 5.46
N LYS A 49 -0.03 6.20 4.37
CA LYS A 49 -0.86 5.20 3.71
C LYS A 49 0.01 4.11 3.07
N VAL A 50 -0.25 2.86 3.43
CA VAL A 50 0.43 1.70 2.88
C VAL A 50 -0.30 1.20 1.64
N ALA A 51 0.44 0.95 0.55
CA ALA A 51 -0.06 0.32 -0.67
C ALA A 51 0.48 -1.11 -0.80
N ILE A 52 -0.34 -1.98 -1.37
CA ILE A 52 0.05 -3.36 -1.74
C ILE A 52 0.30 -3.44 -3.23
N LYS A 53 1.35 -4.15 -3.63
CA LYS A 53 1.60 -4.50 -5.02
C LYS A 53 2.01 -5.97 -5.15
N HIS A 54 1.39 -6.67 -6.08
CA HIS A 54 1.80 -8.03 -6.44
C HIS A 54 2.79 -7.97 -7.61
N ILE A 55 3.98 -8.53 -7.41
CA ILE A 55 5.05 -8.59 -8.41
C ILE A 55 5.31 -10.06 -8.75
N LYS A 56 5.24 -10.42 -10.03
CA LYS A 56 5.42 -11.81 -10.49
C LYS A 56 6.74 -12.45 -10.06
N SER A 57 7.81 -11.66 -9.98
CA SER A 57 9.14 -12.13 -9.58
C SER A 57 9.35 -12.22 -8.06
N ILE A 58 8.36 -11.84 -7.26
CA ILE A 58 8.42 -11.82 -5.81
C ILE A 58 7.27 -12.67 -5.27
N GLU A 59 7.58 -13.65 -4.43
CA GLU A 59 6.61 -14.63 -3.92
C GLU A 59 5.51 -13.96 -3.07
N ASN A 60 5.91 -13.05 -2.17
CA ASN A 60 4.99 -12.35 -1.29
C ASN A 60 4.63 -10.97 -1.83
N GLU A 61 3.49 -10.45 -1.41
CA GLU A 61 3.06 -9.09 -1.75
C GLU A 61 4.05 -8.05 -1.22
N VAL A 62 4.27 -6.98 -1.99
CA VAL A 62 5.16 -5.90 -1.63
C VAL A 62 4.35 -4.75 -1.04
N LEU A 63 4.70 -4.34 0.17
CA LEU A 63 4.15 -3.16 0.82
C LEU A 63 5.02 -1.95 0.52
N SER A 64 4.42 -0.82 0.29
CA SER A 64 5.13 0.44 0.08
C SER A 64 4.40 1.62 0.69
N ILE A 65 5.17 2.63 1.06
CA ILE A 65 4.68 3.96 1.39
C ILE A 65 5.30 4.96 0.42
N GLY A 66 4.56 6.00 0.06
CA GLY A 66 5.03 7.05 -0.83
C GLY A 66 4.77 8.43 -0.25
N PHE A 67 5.67 9.35 -0.50
CA PHE A 67 5.57 10.73 -0.03
C PHE A 67 6.28 11.72 -0.96
N PRO A 68 5.91 13.02 -0.91
CA PRO A 68 6.54 14.05 -1.72
C PRO A 68 7.91 14.47 -1.14
N ILE A 69 8.67 15.26 -1.93
CA ILE A 69 9.99 15.74 -1.54
C ILE A 69 9.98 16.56 -0.23
N SER A 70 8.93 17.30 0.04
CA SER A 70 8.81 18.09 1.27
C SER A 70 8.81 17.22 2.54
N VAL A 71 8.24 16.04 2.45
CA VAL A 71 8.26 15.05 3.55
C VAL A 71 9.63 14.41 3.66
N LEU A 72 10.27 14.08 2.53
CA LEU A 72 11.63 13.53 2.52
C LEU A 72 12.63 14.47 3.19
N GLU A 73 12.58 15.77 2.88
CA GLU A 73 13.47 16.76 3.50
C GLU A 73 13.31 16.80 5.03
N LYS A 74 12.10 16.70 5.53
CA LYS A 74 11.85 16.58 6.99
C LYS A 74 12.39 15.28 7.58
N LEU A 75 12.26 14.16 6.85
CA LEU A 75 12.78 12.88 7.30
C LEU A 75 14.30 12.85 7.34
N LYS A 76 14.98 13.60 6.48
CA LYS A 76 16.45 13.70 6.48
C LYS A 76 17.01 14.41 7.72
N GLU A 77 16.21 15.27 8.35
CA GLU A 77 16.63 15.97 9.56
C GLU A 77 16.98 14.97 10.66
N ASN A 78 18.20 15.06 11.22
CA ASN A 78 18.73 14.22 12.30
C ASN A 78 18.84 12.71 12.00
N ARG A 79 18.83 12.29 10.70
CA ARG A 79 18.90 10.88 10.31
C ARG A 79 20.12 10.50 9.49
N GLN A 80 21.15 11.34 9.44
CA GLN A 80 22.39 11.08 8.71
C GLN A 80 22.17 10.56 7.30
N PRO A 81 21.58 11.36 6.37
CA PRO A 81 21.27 10.91 5.04
C PRO A 81 22.52 10.63 4.21
N GLU A 82 22.49 9.52 3.47
CA GLU A 82 23.47 9.18 2.44
C GLU A 82 22.78 9.23 1.09
N GLU A 83 23.28 10.07 0.18
CA GLU A 83 22.70 10.26 -1.14
C GLU A 83 23.36 9.37 -2.19
N TYR A 84 22.53 8.75 -3.04
CA TYR A 84 22.92 7.98 -4.22
C TYR A 84 22.14 8.48 -5.44
N ASP A 85 22.45 8.00 -6.64
CA ASP A 85 21.84 8.52 -7.88
C ASP A 85 20.30 8.39 -7.91
N ASN A 86 19.77 7.23 -7.51
CA ASN A 86 18.35 6.90 -7.61
C ASN A 86 17.66 6.70 -6.26
N TYR A 87 18.39 6.78 -5.17
CA TYR A 87 17.86 6.57 -3.82
C TYR A 87 18.72 7.28 -2.78
N CYS A 88 18.19 7.38 -1.59
CA CYS A 88 18.96 7.78 -0.40
C CYS A 88 18.72 6.80 0.74
N SER A 89 19.62 6.77 1.70
CA SER A 89 19.43 6.00 2.93
C SER A 89 19.42 6.94 4.14
N LEU A 90 18.54 6.64 5.08
CA LEU A 90 18.43 7.34 6.36
C LEU A 90 18.67 6.36 7.50
N GLN A 91 19.29 6.82 8.58
CA GLN A 91 19.38 6.00 9.79
C GLN A 91 18.00 5.80 10.41
N SER A 92 17.68 4.58 10.80
CA SER A 92 16.42 4.30 11.50
C SER A 92 16.51 4.79 12.95
N ASN A 93 15.44 5.39 13.44
CA ASN A 93 15.29 5.79 14.84
C ASN A 93 14.78 4.66 15.74
N ILE A 94 14.37 3.55 15.13
CA ILE A 94 13.87 2.37 15.85
C ILE A 94 14.71 1.15 15.48
N VAL A 95 14.85 0.23 16.43
CA VAL A 95 15.51 -1.06 16.19
C VAL A 95 14.53 -1.97 15.45
N PHE A 96 15.01 -2.60 14.36
CA PHE A 96 14.22 -3.54 13.61
C PHE A 96 13.99 -4.84 14.40
N SER A 97 12.75 -5.28 14.47
CA SER A 97 12.35 -6.58 15.01
C SER A 97 11.60 -7.37 13.95
N LEU A 98 12.12 -8.54 13.59
CA LEU A 98 11.50 -9.41 12.60
C LEU A 98 10.08 -9.83 13.02
N LEU A 99 9.89 -10.16 14.29
CA LEU A 99 8.59 -10.57 14.83
C LEU A 99 7.55 -9.44 14.70
N LEU A 100 7.92 -8.23 15.09
CA LEU A 100 7.03 -7.07 14.99
C LEU A 100 6.77 -6.65 13.54
N TYR A 101 7.78 -6.81 12.67
CA TYR A 101 7.62 -6.58 11.23
C TYR A 101 6.62 -7.57 10.62
N GLU A 102 6.74 -8.85 10.88
CA GLU A 102 5.82 -9.87 10.37
C GLU A 102 4.38 -9.62 10.84
N GLU A 103 4.18 -9.30 12.09
CA GLU A 103 2.87 -8.93 12.64
C GLU A 103 2.29 -7.69 11.93
N TRP A 104 3.08 -6.64 11.80
CA TRP A 104 2.67 -5.43 11.08
C TRP A 104 2.34 -5.72 9.62
N TYR A 105 3.18 -6.51 8.94
CA TYR A 105 3.01 -6.89 7.54
C TYR A 105 1.67 -7.62 7.32
N GLN A 106 1.36 -8.62 8.12
CA GLN A 106 0.11 -9.37 8.03
C GLN A 106 -1.11 -8.50 8.33
N ASN A 107 -1.01 -7.62 9.31
CA ASN A 107 -2.08 -6.68 9.65
C ASN A 107 -2.35 -5.69 8.51
N GLN A 108 -1.32 -5.17 7.85
CA GLN A 108 -1.49 -4.27 6.71
C GLN A 108 -2.19 -4.97 5.54
N ILE A 109 -1.79 -6.17 5.20
CA ILE A 109 -2.43 -6.96 4.13
C ILE A 109 -3.90 -7.23 4.45
N ALA A 110 -4.22 -7.66 5.66
CA ALA A 110 -5.59 -7.94 6.09
C ALA A 110 -6.47 -6.67 6.03
N ASN A 111 -5.96 -5.52 6.48
CA ASN A 111 -6.69 -4.25 6.47
C ASN A 111 -6.98 -3.75 5.05
N ILE A 112 -6.00 -3.80 4.16
CA ILE A 112 -6.15 -3.37 2.77
C ILE A 112 -7.15 -4.27 2.03
N LYS A 113 -7.08 -5.58 2.22
CA LYS A 113 -8.04 -6.53 1.63
C LYS A 113 -9.47 -6.31 2.13
N ARG A 114 -9.66 -5.92 3.39
CA ARG A 114 -10.99 -5.55 3.91
C ARG A 114 -11.53 -4.29 3.27
N GLU A 115 -10.71 -3.27 3.11
CA GLU A 115 -11.11 -2.03 2.44
C GLU A 115 -11.53 -2.30 0.99
N ASP A 116 -10.74 -3.05 0.24
CA ASP A 116 -11.04 -3.41 -1.15
C ASP A 116 -12.36 -4.20 -1.25
N SER A 117 -12.61 -5.16 -0.35
CA SER A 117 -13.86 -5.91 -0.30
C SER A 117 -15.05 -5.01 -0.02
N LYS A 118 -14.92 -4.06 0.90
CA LYS A 118 -15.97 -3.11 1.24
C LYS A 118 -16.32 -2.20 0.04
N TYR A 119 -15.31 -1.69 -0.67
CA TYR A 119 -15.54 -0.91 -1.89
C TYR A 119 -16.23 -1.71 -2.97
N LEU A 120 -15.85 -2.96 -3.16
CA LEU A 120 -16.47 -3.84 -4.15
C LEU A 120 -17.94 -4.13 -3.81
N GLU A 121 -18.28 -4.40 -2.55
CA GLU A 121 -19.64 -4.59 -2.08
C GLU A 121 -20.50 -3.33 -2.29
N GLU A 122 -19.98 -2.17 -1.96
CA GLU A 122 -20.68 -0.90 -2.14
C GLU A 122 -20.89 -0.57 -3.63
N TYR A 123 -19.91 -0.81 -4.47
CA TYR A 123 -20.01 -0.64 -5.91
C TYR A 123 -21.10 -1.55 -6.51
N THR A 124 -21.10 -2.84 -6.14
CA THR A 124 -22.08 -3.83 -6.58
C THR A 124 -23.49 -3.43 -6.16
N LEU A 125 -23.69 -2.93 -4.96
CA LEU A 125 -24.97 -2.45 -4.46
C LEU A 125 -25.48 -1.26 -5.28
N LYS A 126 -24.63 -0.25 -5.50
CA LYS A 126 -24.99 0.93 -6.31
C LYS A 126 -25.36 0.56 -7.74
N ASP A 127 -24.62 -0.35 -8.35
CA ASP A 127 -24.88 -0.82 -9.72
C ASP A 127 -26.20 -1.62 -9.79
N THR A 128 -26.47 -2.45 -8.80
CA THR A 128 -27.73 -3.19 -8.68
C THR A 128 -28.92 -2.25 -8.55
N ILE A 129 -28.83 -1.20 -7.74
CA ILE A 129 -29.89 -0.19 -7.58
C ILE A 129 -30.10 0.58 -8.87
N LYS A 130 -29.02 1.04 -9.51
CA LYS A 130 -29.09 1.84 -10.74
C LYS A 130 -29.72 1.09 -11.90
N ASN A 131 -29.47 -0.20 -12.01
CA ASN A 131 -29.95 -1.03 -13.14
C ASN A 131 -31.26 -1.73 -12.84
N TYR A 132 -31.92 -1.45 -11.71
CA TYR A 132 -33.23 -2.04 -11.41
C TYR A 132 -34.34 -1.47 -12.31
N PRO A 133 -35.06 -2.32 -13.05
CA PRO A 133 -36.08 -1.87 -14.02
C PRO A 133 -37.43 -1.57 -13.34
N LEU A 134 -37.56 -0.45 -12.67
CA LEU A 134 -38.78 -0.02 -11.95
C LEU A 134 -40.03 0.01 -12.80
N ALA A 135 -39.91 0.38 -14.08
CA ALA A 135 -41.06 0.59 -14.96
C ALA A 135 -41.82 -0.69 -15.37
N ASN A 136 -41.18 -1.86 -15.24
CA ASN A 136 -41.71 -3.13 -15.76
C ASN A 136 -41.90 -4.20 -14.67
N LYS A 137 -41.96 -3.81 -13.41
CA LYS A 137 -42.06 -4.74 -12.28
C LYS A 137 -43.40 -4.62 -11.57
N THR A 138 -43.88 -5.75 -11.04
CA THR A 138 -45.08 -5.77 -10.19
C THR A 138 -44.69 -5.36 -8.76
N PRO A 139 -45.67 -4.90 -7.94
CA PRO A 139 -45.41 -4.56 -6.54
C PRO A 139 -44.80 -5.71 -5.72
N ILE A 140 -45.12 -6.95 -6.06
CA ILE A 140 -44.56 -8.14 -5.40
C ILE A 140 -43.07 -8.30 -5.74
N GLU A 141 -42.69 -8.12 -7.01
CA GLU A 141 -41.29 -8.17 -7.44
C GLU A 141 -40.47 -7.05 -6.82
N ASP A 142 -41.03 -5.85 -6.70
CA ASP A 142 -40.40 -4.73 -6.01
C ASP A 142 -40.17 -5.03 -4.53
N PHE A 143 -41.14 -5.64 -3.85
CA PHE A 143 -41.02 -6.04 -2.46
C PHE A 143 -39.90 -7.10 -2.24
N ILE A 144 -39.86 -8.12 -3.11
CA ILE A 144 -38.81 -9.14 -3.08
C ILE A 144 -37.42 -8.51 -3.27
N TRP A 145 -37.31 -7.55 -4.19
CA TRP A 145 -36.08 -6.86 -4.47
C TRP A 145 -35.60 -6.02 -3.27
N VAL A 146 -36.50 -5.26 -2.64
CA VAL A 146 -36.22 -4.50 -1.42
C VAL A 146 -35.75 -5.43 -0.30
N ALA A 147 -36.39 -6.58 -0.12
CA ALA A 147 -35.98 -7.58 0.88
C ALA A 147 -34.55 -8.11 0.63
N LYS A 148 -34.16 -8.33 -0.63
CA LYS A 148 -32.79 -8.71 -1.02
C LYS A 148 -31.79 -7.61 -0.69
N LEU A 149 -32.11 -6.34 -0.96
CA LEU A 149 -31.26 -5.20 -0.61
C LEU A 149 -31.05 -5.09 0.90
N GLN A 150 -32.10 -5.28 1.69
CA GLN A 150 -32.00 -5.24 3.16
C GLN A 150 -31.05 -6.31 3.69
N LYS A 151 -31.04 -7.51 3.11
CA LYS A 151 -30.10 -8.58 3.47
C LYS A 151 -28.65 -8.23 3.14
N LEU A 152 -28.40 -7.51 2.04
CA LEU A 152 -27.06 -7.06 1.66
C LEU A 152 -26.51 -5.97 2.60
N ILE A 153 -27.38 -5.10 3.09
CA ILE A 153 -27.02 -4.00 3.99
C ILE A 153 -26.83 -4.49 5.43
N SER A 154 -27.48 -5.58 5.84
CA SER A 154 -27.47 -6.12 7.22
C SER A 154 -26.25 -6.96 7.57
N LYS A 155 -25.31 -7.12 6.64
CA LYS A 155 -24.02 -7.78 6.88
C LYS A 155 -22.96 -6.74 7.22
#